data_7b3a822b50b907736c35190119987b75
#
_entry.id   7b3a822b50b907736c35190119987b75
#
_cell.length_a   1.000
_cell.length_b   1.000
_cell.length_c   1.000
_cell.angle_alpha   90.00
_cell.angle_beta   90.00
_cell.angle_gamma   90.00
#
_symmetry.space_group_name_H-M   'P 1'
#
loop_
_entity.id
_entity.type
_entity.pdbx_description
1 polymer ?
#
loop_
_entity_poly.entity_id
_entity_poly.type
_entity_poly.pdbx_seq_one_letter_code
_entity_poly.pdbx_strand_id
1 'polypeptide(L)'
;MLSDVWLVGVTMDDVMTSGATLDELARQLTRNIYQKKPMPADALRRTVERFNSFVVSGKDEDFNRPAPPHKIEKPPFYAAWATPVLHDTRAGLRINARGQVVDMKGNVIAGLYSGGESAGGFSMHGLPRCLCQGFIAGRHAAAETPA
;
A
#
# COMPACT_ATOMS: atom_id res chain seq x y z
N MET A 1 -10.94 -8.93 -8.02
CA MET A 1 -10.69 -9.97 -9.05
C MET A 1 -9.69 -9.46 -10.11
N LEU A 2 -8.62 -8.78 -9.68
CA LEU A 2 -7.49 -8.36 -10.53
C LEU A 2 -6.13 -8.70 -9.90
N SER A 3 -6.11 -9.22 -8.67
CA SER A 3 -4.88 -9.60 -7.96
C SER A 3 -4.27 -10.91 -8.45
N ASP A 4 -5.09 -11.81 -8.99
CA ASP A 4 -4.63 -13.18 -9.31
C ASP A 4 -4.02 -13.30 -10.70
N VAL A 5 -4.15 -12.27 -11.54
CA VAL A 5 -3.55 -12.23 -12.89
C VAL A 5 -2.06 -11.86 -12.82
N TRP A 6 -1.60 -11.33 -11.70
CA TRP A 6 -0.25 -10.80 -11.53
C TRP A 6 0.83 -11.84 -11.18
N LEU A 7 0.43 -13.04 -10.81
CA LEU A 7 1.36 -14.09 -10.38
C LEU A 7 1.68 -15.12 -11.47
N VAL A 8 1.04 -15.05 -12.62
CA VAL A 8 1.26 -16.01 -13.69
C VAL A 8 2.01 -15.33 -14.84
N GLY A 9 3.32 -15.46 -14.85
CA GLY A 9 4.18 -15.08 -15.95
C GLY A 9 4.87 -13.71 -15.87
N VAL A 10 4.79 -13.01 -14.73
CA VAL A 10 5.56 -11.78 -14.51
C VAL A 10 6.76 -12.11 -13.64
N THR A 11 7.96 -11.94 -14.16
CA THR A 11 9.20 -12.12 -13.41
C THR A 11 9.54 -10.84 -12.63
N MET A 12 10.45 -10.94 -11.65
CA MET A 12 10.96 -9.73 -10.96
C MET A 12 11.61 -8.76 -11.94
N ASP A 13 12.20 -9.24 -13.02
CA ASP A 13 12.81 -8.43 -14.08
C ASP A 13 11.78 -7.63 -14.88
N ASP A 14 10.53 -8.09 -14.95
CA ASP A 14 9.44 -7.36 -15.59
C ASP A 14 8.91 -6.19 -14.72
N VAL A 15 9.10 -6.28 -13.40
CA VAL A 15 8.60 -5.31 -12.43
C VAL A 15 9.70 -4.38 -11.95
N MET A 16 10.93 -4.89 -11.81
CA MET A 16 12.10 -4.15 -11.34
C MET A 16 13.18 -4.14 -12.40
N THR A 17 13.83 -3.01 -12.56
CA THR A 17 14.99 -2.86 -13.42
C THR A 17 16.09 -2.10 -12.73
N SER A 18 17.33 -2.25 -13.18
CA SER A 18 18.48 -1.59 -12.60
C SER A 18 19.41 -1.03 -13.67
N GLY A 19 20.23 -0.04 -13.29
CA GLY A 19 21.24 0.52 -14.14
C GLY A 19 22.42 1.08 -13.33
N ALA A 20 23.62 1.01 -13.88
CA ALA A 20 24.80 1.62 -13.29
C ALA A 20 24.75 3.16 -13.34
N THR A 21 23.97 3.71 -14.26
CA THR A 21 23.70 5.15 -14.37
C THR A 21 22.20 5.39 -14.52
N LEU A 22 21.74 6.62 -14.28
CA LEU A 22 20.34 6.99 -14.51
C LEU A 22 19.96 6.92 -16.00
N ASP A 23 20.90 7.16 -16.90
CA ASP A 23 20.69 7.04 -18.35
C ASP A 23 20.49 5.57 -18.77
N GLU A 24 21.26 4.68 -18.19
CA GLU A 24 21.09 3.25 -18.40
C GLU A 24 19.76 2.77 -17.83
N LEU A 25 19.43 3.17 -16.61
CA LEU A 25 18.16 2.86 -15.99
C LEU A 25 16.99 3.35 -16.86
N ALA A 26 17.03 4.58 -17.36
CA ALA A 26 16.00 5.11 -18.24
C ALA A 26 15.82 4.27 -19.51
N ARG A 27 16.91 3.78 -20.11
CA ARG A 27 16.85 2.88 -21.28
C ARG A 27 16.24 1.52 -20.94
N GLN A 28 16.52 0.98 -19.75
CA GLN A 28 15.97 -0.30 -19.29
C GLN A 28 14.47 -0.21 -19.01
N LEU A 29 13.97 0.92 -18.50
CA LEU A 29 12.55 1.13 -18.21
C LEU A 29 11.64 0.99 -19.43
N THR A 30 12.15 1.15 -20.64
CA THR A 30 11.36 0.99 -21.89
C THR A 30 11.01 -0.45 -22.23
N ARG A 31 11.58 -1.44 -21.54
CA ARG A 31 11.35 -2.86 -21.79
C ARG A 31 10.13 -3.43 -21.05
N ASN A 32 9.51 -2.62 -20.21
CA ASN A 32 8.32 -3.05 -19.47
C ASN A 32 7.09 -3.07 -20.40
N ILE A 33 6.27 -4.12 -20.30
CA ILE A 33 5.04 -4.31 -21.12
C ILE A 33 4.01 -3.19 -20.90
N TYR A 34 4.06 -2.50 -19.75
CA TYR A 34 3.17 -1.39 -19.40
C TYR A 34 3.68 -0.04 -19.92
N GLN A 35 4.96 0.06 -20.25
CA GLN A 35 5.60 1.27 -20.72
C GLN A 35 5.41 1.43 -22.24
N LYS A 36 4.51 2.31 -22.65
CA LYS A 36 4.22 2.56 -24.07
C LYS A 36 5.14 3.59 -24.72
N LYS A 37 5.85 4.39 -23.92
CA LYS A 37 6.76 5.42 -24.39
C LYS A 37 8.10 5.29 -23.68
N PRO A 38 9.24 5.56 -24.36
CA PRO A 38 10.54 5.60 -23.72
C PRO A 38 10.56 6.61 -22.56
N MET A 39 11.26 6.27 -21.47
CA MET A 39 11.56 7.21 -20.40
C MET A 39 12.67 8.15 -20.87
N PRO A 40 12.42 9.46 -20.99
CA PRO A 40 13.49 10.41 -21.33
C PRO A 40 14.53 10.46 -20.22
N ALA A 41 15.78 10.14 -20.52
CA ALA A 41 16.86 10.09 -19.53
C ALA A 41 17.11 11.44 -18.85
N ASP A 42 16.99 12.54 -19.59
CA ASP A 42 17.10 13.89 -19.06
C ASP A 42 15.98 14.25 -18.08
N ALA A 43 14.76 13.78 -18.32
CA ALA A 43 13.65 13.96 -17.40
C ALA A 43 13.87 13.18 -16.09
N LEU A 44 14.35 11.94 -16.18
CA LEU A 44 14.70 11.15 -15.00
C LEU A 44 15.81 11.83 -14.18
N ARG A 45 16.87 12.30 -14.82
CA ARG A 45 17.95 13.03 -14.13
C ARG A 45 17.43 14.27 -13.41
N ARG A 46 16.69 15.14 -14.11
CA ARG A 46 16.12 16.35 -13.48
C ARG A 46 15.22 16.01 -12.29
N THR A 47 14.42 14.95 -12.38
CA THR A 47 13.56 14.50 -11.27
C THR A 47 14.39 14.06 -10.07
N VAL A 48 15.45 13.27 -10.29
CA VAL A 48 16.35 12.82 -9.22
C VAL A 48 17.12 14.00 -8.62
N GLU A 49 17.62 14.92 -9.44
CA GLU A 49 18.30 16.15 -8.96
C GLU A 49 17.36 17.02 -8.12
N ARG A 50 16.12 17.21 -8.59
CA ARG A 50 15.08 17.94 -7.86
C ARG A 50 14.76 17.27 -6.53
N PHE A 51 14.56 15.95 -6.53
CA PHE A 51 14.36 15.16 -5.31
C PHE A 51 15.53 15.31 -4.33
N ASN A 52 16.76 15.19 -4.83
CA ASN A 52 17.97 15.33 -4.00
C ASN A 52 18.14 16.75 -3.43
N SER A 53 17.64 17.77 -4.13
CA SER A 53 17.66 19.15 -3.60
C SER A 53 16.77 19.30 -2.36
N PHE A 54 15.67 18.57 -2.27
CA PHE A 54 14.80 18.57 -1.08
C PHE A 54 15.48 17.96 0.14
N VAL A 55 16.31 16.93 -0.06
CA VAL A 55 17.12 16.36 1.03
C VAL A 55 18.10 17.42 1.57
N VAL A 56 18.70 18.21 0.69
CA VAL A 56 19.67 19.26 1.08
C VAL A 56 18.97 20.44 1.76
N SER A 57 17.83 20.89 1.21
CA SER A 57 17.07 22.04 1.75
C SER A 57 16.27 21.71 3.00
N GLY A 58 16.03 20.41 3.28
CA GLY A 58 15.17 19.97 4.38
C GLY A 58 13.69 20.18 4.10
N LYS A 59 13.29 20.49 2.86
CA LYS A 59 11.91 20.79 2.50
C LYS A 59 11.56 20.27 1.10
N ASP A 60 10.45 19.56 1.00
CA ASP A 60 9.85 19.20 -0.29
C ASP A 60 8.94 20.36 -0.75
N GLU A 61 9.43 21.13 -1.71
CA GLU A 61 8.72 22.30 -2.22
C GLU A 61 7.60 21.95 -3.20
N ASP A 62 7.61 20.74 -3.78
CA ASP A 62 6.62 20.35 -4.78
C ASP A 62 5.31 19.85 -4.12
N PHE A 63 5.41 19.13 -2.98
CA PHE A 63 4.26 18.51 -2.33
C PHE A 63 4.08 18.92 -0.86
N ASN A 64 4.91 19.83 -0.37
CA ASN A 64 4.88 20.30 1.02
C ASN A 64 4.85 19.18 2.08
N ARG A 65 5.50 18.07 1.80
CA ARG A 65 5.69 16.94 2.72
C ARG A 65 7.02 17.07 3.45
N PRO A 66 7.26 16.30 4.53
CA PRO A 66 8.59 16.20 5.13
C PRO A 66 9.63 15.82 4.08
N ALA A 67 10.82 16.44 4.13
CA ALA A 67 11.89 16.13 3.20
C ALA A 67 12.27 14.63 3.29
N PRO A 68 12.59 14.00 2.16
CA PRO A 68 13.08 12.63 2.20
C PRO A 68 14.42 12.56 2.94
N PRO A 69 14.70 11.49 3.71
CA PRO A 69 15.89 11.42 4.56
C PRO A 69 17.18 11.12 3.77
N HIS A 70 17.07 10.57 2.57
CA HIS A 70 18.21 10.07 1.80
C HIS A 70 18.15 10.51 0.35
N LYS A 71 19.33 10.80 -0.20
CA LYS A 71 19.52 11.09 -1.62
C LYS A 71 19.52 9.80 -2.45
N ILE A 72 19.14 9.95 -3.72
CA ILE A 72 19.35 8.95 -4.77
C ILE A 72 20.65 9.33 -5.49
N GLU A 73 21.80 8.78 -5.04
CA GLU A 73 23.11 9.20 -5.54
C GLU A 73 24.11 8.05 -5.78
N LYS A 74 23.86 6.86 -5.24
CA LYS A 74 24.79 5.74 -5.32
C LYS A 74 24.26 4.62 -6.22
N PRO A 75 25.04 4.24 -7.27
CA PRO A 75 24.69 3.08 -8.07
C PRO A 75 24.86 1.74 -7.27
N PRO A 76 24.25 0.64 -7.73
CA PRO A 76 23.33 0.62 -8.85
C PRO A 76 21.98 1.27 -8.53
N PHE A 77 21.39 1.96 -9.53
CA PHE A 77 20.07 2.56 -9.41
C PHE A 77 19.01 1.54 -9.77
N TYR A 78 17.91 1.55 -9.04
CA TYR A 78 16.79 0.65 -9.23
C TYR A 78 15.51 1.42 -9.51
N ALA A 79 14.67 0.88 -10.38
CA ALA A 79 13.31 1.34 -10.59
C ALA A 79 12.34 0.17 -10.54
N ALA A 80 11.17 0.40 -9.96
CA ALA A 80 10.08 -0.54 -9.94
C ALA A 80 8.83 0.14 -10.51
N TRP A 81 8.02 -0.65 -11.23
CA TRP A 81 6.72 -0.20 -11.65
C TRP A 81 5.82 -0.04 -10.42
N ALA A 82 5.21 1.13 -10.28
CA ALA A 82 4.28 1.41 -9.21
C ALA A 82 3.05 2.15 -9.76
N THR A 83 1.88 1.78 -9.28
CA THR A 83 0.62 2.44 -9.58
C THR A 83 -0.12 2.75 -8.30
N PRO A 84 -0.84 3.88 -8.21
CA PRO A 84 -1.72 4.14 -7.09
C PRO A 84 -2.80 3.05 -7.00
N VAL A 85 -2.98 2.50 -5.81
CA VAL A 85 -4.03 1.52 -5.54
C VAL A 85 -4.78 1.89 -4.26
N LEU A 86 -6.07 1.57 -4.22
CA LEU A 86 -6.84 1.55 -2.98
C LEU A 86 -6.63 0.17 -2.35
N HIS A 87 -5.92 0.13 -1.23
CA HIS A 87 -5.51 -1.12 -0.63
C HIS A 87 -6.34 -1.48 0.59
N ASP A 88 -6.59 -0.53 1.50
CA ASP A 88 -7.26 -0.80 2.76
C ASP A 88 -8.58 -0.05 2.90
N THR A 89 -9.59 -0.73 3.42
CA THR A 89 -10.80 -0.09 3.93
C THR A 89 -10.64 0.20 5.42
N ARG A 90 -10.54 1.48 5.78
CA ARG A 90 -10.38 1.90 7.19
C ARG A 90 -11.69 2.29 7.85
N ALA A 91 -12.70 2.58 7.06
CA ALA A 91 -14.08 2.73 7.51
C ALA A 91 -14.78 1.37 7.54
N GLY A 92 -15.83 1.23 8.34
CA GLY A 92 -16.56 -0.02 8.44
C GLY A 92 -17.45 -0.03 9.68
N LEU A 93 -17.99 -1.20 9.99
CA LEU A 93 -18.86 -1.38 11.14
C LEU A 93 -18.08 -1.13 12.44
N ARG A 94 -18.68 -0.38 13.34
CA ARG A 94 -18.13 -0.18 14.67
C ARG A 94 -18.35 -1.44 15.50
N ILE A 95 -17.28 -1.97 16.11
CA ILE A 95 -17.33 -3.18 16.93
C ILE A 95 -16.81 -2.92 18.34
N ASN A 96 -17.27 -3.74 19.28
CA ASN A 96 -16.72 -3.80 20.63
C ASN A 96 -15.58 -4.85 20.72
N ALA A 97 -14.99 -5.03 21.89
CA ALA A 97 -13.90 -5.97 22.13
C ALA A 97 -14.28 -7.47 21.91
N ARG A 98 -15.58 -7.77 21.77
CA ARG A 98 -16.11 -9.13 21.50
C ARG A 98 -16.39 -9.35 20.01
N GLY A 99 -16.13 -8.35 19.14
CA GLY A 99 -16.46 -8.40 17.73
C GLY A 99 -17.95 -8.15 17.42
N GLN A 100 -18.76 -7.79 18.42
CA GLN A 100 -20.16 -7.46 18.22
C GLN A 100 -20.30 -6.07 17.62
N VAL A 101 -21.15 -5.93 16.62
CA VAL A 101 -21.45 -4.64 16.00
C VAL A 101 -22.28 -3.79 16.97
N VAL A 102 -21.94 -2.50 17.05
CA VAL A 102 -22.68 -1.53 17.87
C VAL A 102 -23.31 -0.45 16.99
N ASP A 103 -24.49 -0.01 17.38
CA ASP A 103 -25.20 1.08 16.71
C ASP A 103 -24.53 2.45 16.98
N MET A 104 -25.08 3.51 16.41
CA MET A 104 -24.57 4.87 16.58
C MET A 104 -24.65 5.39 18.01
N LYS A 105 -25.52 4.76 18.86
CA LYS A 105 -25.66 5.10 20.29
C LYS A 105 -24.74 4.26 21.18
N GLY A 106 -24.05 3.26 20.61
CA GLY A 106 -23.14 2.37 21.33
C GLY A 106 -23.81 1.08 21.84
N ASN A 107 -25.08 0.82 21.52
CA ASN A 107 -25.77 -0.41 21.91
C ASN A 107 -25.35 -1.55 20.98
N VAL A 108 -25.19 -2.75 21.53
CA VAL A 108 -24.90 -3.95 20.76
C VAL A 108 -26.11 -4.33 19.90
N ILE A 109 -25.87 -4.63 18.62
CA ILE A 109 -26.86 -5.22 17.73
C ILE A 109 -26.76 -6.74 17.92
N ALA A 110 -27.78 -7.34 18.56
CA ALA A 110 -27.77 -8.75 18.87
C ALA A 110 -27.59 -9.64 17.61
N GLY A 111 -26.79 -10.68 17.72
CA GLY A 111 -26.51 -11.62 16.63
C GLY A 111 -25.66 -11.08 15.49
N LEU A 112 -25.22 -9.81 15.54
CA LEU A 112 -24.40 -9.21 14.48
C LEU A 112 -22.94 -9.05 14.92
N TYR A 113 -22.03 -9.72 14.19
CA TYR A 113 -20.59 -9.69 14.42
C TYR A 113 -19.85 -9.23 13.19
N SER A 114 -18.70 -8.63 13.39
CA SER A 114 -17.83 -8.19 12.28
C SER A 114 -16.37 -8.27 12.68
N GLY A 115 -15.50 -8.46 11.67
CA GLY A 115 -14.05 -8.49 11.84
C GLY A 115 -13.32 -8.27 10.50
N GLY A 116 -12.00 -8.12 10.56
CA GLY A 116 -11.19 -7.83 9.38
C GLY A 116 -11.52 -6.46 8.81
N GLU A 117 -11.53 -6.33 7.50
CA GLU A 117 -11.77 -5.04 6.84
C GLU A 117 -13.20 -4.52 6.94
N SER A 118 -14.16 -5.38 7.25
CA SER A 118 -15.55 -4.97 7.52
C SER A 118 -15.68 -4.17 8.81
N ALA A 119 -14.75 -4.32 9.75
CA ALA A 119 -14.73 -3.56 11.00
C ALA A 119 -13.89 -2.28 10.84
N GLY A 120 -14.49 -1.13 11.10
CA GLY A 120 -13.83 0.19 10.97
C GLY A 120 -13.01 0.59 12.20
N GLY A 121 -12.25 1.67 12.04
CA GLY A 121 -11.53 2.34 13.12
C GLY A 121 -10.18 1.72 13.51
N PHE A 122 -9.62 0.84 12.71
CA PHE A 122 -8.33 0.19 12.97
C PHE A 122 -7.26 0.67 11.98
N SER A 123 -6.04 0.88 12.48
CA SER A 123 -4.88 1.25 11.67
C SER A 123 -4.15 0.04 11.09
N MET A 124 -4.23 -1.11 11.77
CA MET A 124 -3.63 -2.35 11.29
C MET A 124 -4.47 -2.98 10.19
N HIS A 125 -3.84 -3.55 9.19
CA HIS A 125 -4.46 -4.22 8.05
C HIS A 125 -3.94 -5.65 7.88
N GLY A 126 -4.53 -6.38 6.91
CA GLY A 126 -4.06 -7.68 6.47
C GLY A 126 -4.49 -8.87 7.34
N LEU A 127 -3.89 -10.02 7.05
CA LEU A 127 -4.27 -11.31 7.63
C LEU A 127 -4.24 -11.35 9.17
N PRO A 128 -3.27 -10.78 9.86
CA PRO A 128 -3.27 -10.81 11.33
C PRO A 128 -4.52 -10.21 11.94
N ARG A 129 -4.99 -9.07 11.41
CA ARG A 129 -6.23 -8.43 11.83
C ARG A 129 -7.44 -9.33 11.57
N CYS A 130 -7.53 -9.91 10.37
CA CYS A 130 -8.64 -10.78 9.99
C CYS A 130 -8.70 -12.03 10.88
N LEU A 131 -7.57 -12.66 11.14
CA LEU A 131 -7.46 -13.85 11.97
C LEU A 131 -7.86 -13.56 13.44
N CYS A 132 -7.29 -12.50 14.04
CA CYS A 132 -7.57 -12.14 15.42
C CYS A 132 -9.02 -11.73 15.62
N GLN A 133 -9.55 -10.85 14.80
CA GLN A 133 -10.93 -10.37 14.93
C GLN A 133 -11.93 -11.46 14.56
N GLY A 134 -11.65 -12.27 13.53
CA GLY A 134 -12.50 -13.41 13.16
C GLY A 134 -12.55 -14.46 14.26
N PHE A 135 -11.42 -14.79 14.90
CA PHE A 135 -11.40 -15.70 16.04
C PHE A 135 -12.21 -15.17 17.22
N ILE A 136 -12.04 -13.89 17.58
CA ILE A 136 -12.77 -13.26 18.69
C ILE A 136 -14.27 -13.25 18.39
N ALA A 137 -14.66 -12.77 17.22
CA ALA A 137 -16.05 -12.69 16.81
C ALA A 137 -16.71 -14.09 16.77
N GLY A 138 -16.05 -15.06 16.14
CA GLY A 138 -16.54 -16.43 16.04
C GLY A 138 -16.70 -17.11 17.41
N ARG A 139 -15.75 -16.94 18.32
CA ARG A 139 -15.81 -17.46 19.69
C ARG A 139 -17.00 -16.90 20.45
N HIS A 140 -17.24 -15.60 20.35
CA HIS A 140 -18.35 -14.96 21.05
C HIS A 140 -19.71 -15.29 20.43
N ALA A 141 -19.79 -15.31 19.08
CA ALA A 141 -20.98 -15.71 18.37
C ALA A 141 -21.42 -17.15 18.72
N ALA A 142 -20.46 -18.08 18.81
CA ALA A 142 -20.73 -19.47 19.19
C ALA A 142 -21.21 -19.63 20.64
N ALA A 143 -20.88 -18.70 21.52
CA ALA A 143 -21.27 -18.69 22.92
C ALA A 143 -22.57 -17.91 23.18
N GLU A 144 -23.08 -17.19 22.19
CA GLU A 144 -24.32 -16.42 22.29
C GLU A 144 -25.53 -17.37 22.19
N THR A 145 -26.38 -17.38 23.22
CA THR A 145 -27.62 -18.14 23.16
C THR A 145 -28.58 -17.44 22.20
N PRO A 146 -29.18 -18.14 21.23
CA PRO A 146 -30.21 -17.56 20.38
C PRO A 146 -31.36 -17.00 21.22
N ALA A 147 -31.76 -15.75 20.88
CA ALA A 147 -32.89 -15.09 21.53
C ALA A 147 -34.21 -15.69 21.07
#